data_749036e063fbb1d305d3fc452d8c395f
#
_entry.id   749036e063fbb1d305d3fc452d8c395f
#
_cell.length_a   1.000
_cell.length_b   1.000
_cell.length_c   1.000
_cell.angle_alpha   90.00
_cell.angle_beta   90.00
_cell.angle_gamma   90.00
#
_symmetry.space_group_name_H-M   'P 1'
#
loop_
_entity.id
_entity.type
_entity.pdbx_description
1 polymer ?
#
loop_
_entity_poly.entity_id
_entity_poly.type
_entity_poly.pdbx_seq_one_letter_code
_entity_poly.pdbx_strand_id
1 'polypeptide(L)'
;MTTEYELKLVGFLCNWCSYAGADLAGVSRFQYPSNLRIIRVMCSGRVHPAHILEAFRDGADGVLVAGCHIPTDCHYISGNFKAQRRIAMVKRLMEQLGIDPERLRLEWISAAEGDKFAKTIREMTEDLKRLGPSPVVKVLTEAD
;
A
#
# COMPACT_ATOMS: atom_id res chain seq x y z
N MET A 1 23.85 1.49 -20.70
CA MET A 1 23.31 0.75 -19.57
C MET A 1 21.97 1.32 -19.18
N THR A 2 20.94 0.56 -19.37
CA THR A 2 19.60 0.92 -18.87
C THR A 2 19.61 0.72 -17.37
N THR A 3 19.53 1.81 -16.63
CA THR A 3 19.22 1.74 -15.20
C THR A 3 17.80 1.17 -15.07
N GLU A 4 17.68 0.02 -14.46
CA GLU A 4 16.36 -0.51 -14.14
C GLU A 4 15.61 0.51 -13.30
N TYR A 5 14.39 0.81 -13.71
CA TYR A 5 13.53 1.69 -12.93
C TYR A 5 13.19 1.03 -11.59
N GLU A 6 13.50 1.69 -10.50
CA GLU A 6 13.17 1.21 -9.16
C GLU A 6 11.74 1.61 -8.81
N LEU A 7 10.87 0.62 -8.67
CA LEU A 7 9.48 0.83 -8.30
C LEU A 7 9.37 1.34 -6.87
N LYS A 8 8.50 2.33 -6.67
CA LYS A 8 8.25 2.93 -5.35
C LYS A 8 6.89 2.49 -4.83
N LEU A 9 6.91 1.78 -3.71
CA LEU A 9 5.73 1.29 -3.03
C LEU A 9 5.58 2.00 -1.69
N VAL A 10 4.42 2.60 -1.44
CA VAL A 10 4.09 3.23 -0.17
C VAL A 10 3.05 2.39 0.56
N GLY A 11 3.31 2.06 1.82
CA GLY A 11 2.39 1.28 2.65
C GLY A 11 1.90 2.08 3.85
N PHE A 12 0.58 2.28 3.97
CA PHE A 12 -0.05 2.82 5.16
C PHE A 12 -0.45 1.64 6.05
N LEU A 13 0.22 1.48 7.18
CA LEU A 13 0.04 0.33 8.07
C LEU A 13 -0.57 0.74 9.41
N CYS A 14 -1.63 0.04 9.80
CA CYS A 14 -2.27 0.24 11.11
C CYS A 14 -1.30 -0.12 12.24
N ASN A 15 -1.17 0.78 13.22
CA ASN A 15 -0.28 0.62 14.36
C ASN A 15 -0.52 -0.67 15.15
N TRP A 16 -1.79 -1.07 15.30
CA TRP A 16 -2.21 -2.14 16.22
C TRP A 16 -2.09 -3.54 15.63
N CYS A 17 -1.96 -3.66 14.32
CA CYS A 17 -1.93 -4.96 13.66
C CYS A 17 -0.89 -5.03 12.55
N SER A 18 -1.10 -4.34 11.45
CA SER A 18 -0.28 -4.50 10.23
C SER A 18 1.15 -4.01 10.42
N TYR A 19 1.36 -2.92 11.17
CA TYR A 19 2.71 -2.45 11.47
C TYR A 19 3.46 -3.45 12.35
N ALA A 20 2.78 -4.03 13.35
CA ALA A 20 3.36 -5.09 14.16
C ALA A 20 3.67 -6.34 13.33
N GLY A 21 2.82 -6.65 12.35
CA GLY A 21 3.08 -7.73 11.37
C GLY A 21 4.33 -7.45 10.54
N ALA A 22 4.53 -6.20 10.13
CA ALA A 22 5.75 -5.79 9.43
C ALA A 22 6.99 -5.94 10.31
N ASP A 23 6.90 -5.54 11.59
CA ASP A 23 7.99 -5.74 12.55
C ASP A 23 8.31 -7.23 12.72
N LEU A 24 7.29 -8.07 12.82
CA LEU A 24 7.47 -9.51 12.93
C LEU A 24 8.18 -10.07 11.69
N ALA A 25 7.80 -9.59 10.50
CA ALA A 25 8.47 -10.00 9.25
C ALA A 25 9.95 -9.65 9.28
N GLY A 26 10.30 -8.45 9.76
CA GLY A 26 11.69 -8.02 9.89
C GLY A 26 12.48 -8.85 10.90
N VAL A 27 11.92 -9.04 12.10
CA VAL A 27 12.55 -9.82 13.17
C VAL A 27 12.71 -11.29 12.78
N SER A 28 11.71 -11.86 12.12
CA SER A 28 11.72 -13.25 11.65
C SER A 28 12.50 -13.43 10.34
N ARG A 29 13.02 -12.35 9.77
CA ARG A 29 13.80 -12.34 8.53
C ARG A 29 13.05 -12.91 7.32
N PHE A 30 11.74 -12.70 7.26
CA PHE A 30 10.98 -12.99 6.05
C PHE A 30 11.43 -12.01 4.95
N GLN A 31 11.81 -12.54 3.81
CA GLN A 31 12.37 -11.75 2.73
C GLN A 31 11.28 -11.08 1.89
N TYR A 32 11.44 -9.79 1.65
CA TYR A 32 10.62 -9.03 0.72
C TYR A 32 11.45 -7.88 0.13
N PRO A 33 11.05 -7.34 -1.04
CA PRO A 33 11.81 -6.25 -1.67
C PRO A 33 11.88 -5.00 -0.79
N SER A 34 12.99 -4.28 -0.89
CA SER A 34 13.27 -3.09 -0.08
C SER A 34 12.68 -1.79 -0.65
N ASN A 35 11.88 -1.88 -1.70
CA ASN A 35 11.29 -0.72 -2.38
C ASN A 35 10.06 -0.14 -1.65
N LEU A 36 9.78 -0.60 -0.45
CA LEU A 36 8.64 -0.19 0.36
C LEU A 36 9.03 0.95 1.31
N ARG A 37 8.18 1.97 1.36
CA ARG A 37 8.20 3.01 2.39
C ARG A 37 6.95 2.85 3.25
N ILE A 38 7.14 2.68 4.55
CA ILE A 38 6.04 2.46 5.49
C ILE A 38 5.68 3.78 6.17
N ILE A 39 4.38 4.09 6.16
CA ILE A 39 3.80 5.17 6.94
C ILE A 39 2.88 4.52 7.98
N ARG A 40 3.26 4.63 9.24
CA ARG A 40 2.46 4.10 10.35
C ARG A 40 1.31 5.04 10.65
N VAL A 41 0.10 4.50 10.67
CA VAL A 41 -1.11 5.23 11.07
C VAL A 41 -1.74 4.54 12.27
N MET A 42 -2.44 5.30 13.11
CA MET A 42 -3.05 4.71 14.30
C MET A 42 -4.19 3.74 13.95
N CYS A 43 -4.84 3.93 12.81
CA CYS A 43 -5.88 3.05 12.30
C CYS A 43 -5.97 3.17 10.78
N SER A 44 -6.29 2.08 10.08
CA SER A 44 -6.54 2.13 8.63
C SER A 44 -7.67 3.11 8.29
N GLY A 45 -8.62 3.30 9.20
CA GLY A 45 -9.68 4.31 9.05
C GLY A 45 -9.17 5.75 9.07
N ARG A 46 -7.91 5.99 9.45
CA ARG A 46 -7.27 7.31 9.42
C ARG A 46 -6.76 7.67 8.02
N VAL A 47 -6.61 6.68 7.16
CA VAL A 47 -6.10 6.91 5.80
C VAL A 47 -7.17 7.61 4.96
N HIS A 48 -6.96 8.87 4.72
CA HIS A 48 -7.88 9.67 3.89
C HIS A 48 -7.58 9.43 2.41
N PRO A 49 -8.61 9.44 1.53
CA PRO A 49 -8.38 9.33 0.09
C PRO A 49 -7.32 10.29 -0.46
N ALA A 50 -7.27 11.51 0.09
CA ALA A 50 -6.26 12.50 -0.29
C ALA A 50 -4.84 12.03 -0.02
N HIS A 51 -4.60 11.29 1.06
CA HIS A 51 -3.27 10.75 1.37
C HIS A 51 -2.80 9.76 0.30
N ILE A 52 -3.71 8.93 -0.17
CA ILE A 52 -3.43 7.94 -1.22
C ILE A 52 -3.10 8.64 -2.54
N LEU A 53 -3.93 9.62 -2.91
CA LEU A 53 -3.75 10.38 -4.15
C LEU A 53 -2.47 11.22 -4.10
N GLU A 54 -2.11 11.78 -2.93
CA GLU A 54 -0.84 12.48 -2.74
C GLU A 54 0.34 11.55 -2.93
N ALA A 55 0.28 10.32 -2.43
CA ALA A 55 1.34 9.35 -2.63
C ALA A 55 1.57 9.10 -4.12
N PHE A 56 0.52 8.92 -4.90
CA PHE A 56 0.63 8.79 -6.35
C PHE A 56 1.15 10.04 -7.03
N ARG A 57 0.68 11.22 -6.61
CA ARG A 57 1.16 12.50 -7.12
C ARG A 57 2.67 12.67 -6.89
N ASP A 58 3.14 12.23 -5.75
CA ASP A 58 4.54 12.39 -5.36
C ASP A 58 5.45 11.29 -5.94
N GLY A 59 4.91 10.41 -6.77
CA GLY A 59 5.69 9.46 -7.55
C GLY A 59 5.62 8.01 -7.12
N ALA A 60 4.69 7.63 -6.24
CA ALA A 60 4.50 6.22 -5.89
C ALA A 60 3.94 5.44 -7.09
N ASP A 61 4.48 4.27 -7.33
CA ASP A 61 3.99 3.36 -8.36
C ASP A 61 2.84 2.49 -7.84
N GLY A 62 2.82 2.24 -6.55
CA GLY A 62 1.76 1.50 -5.88
C GLY A 62 1.58 1.97 -4.44
N VAL A 63 0.37 1.77 -3.92
CA VAL A 63 0.03 2.08 -2.54
C VAL A 63 -0.67 0.88 -1.91
N LEU A 64 -0.19 0.48 -0.75
CA LEU A 64 -0.81 -0.55 0.08
C LEU A 64 -1.46 0.13 1.29
N VAL A 65 -2.69 -0.22 1.58
CA VAL A 65 -3.34 0.10 2.85
C VAL A 65 -3.59 -1.21 3.58
N ALA A 66 -3.02 -1.37 4.76
CA ALA A 66 -3.14 -2.58 5.54
C ALA A 66 -3.77 -2.28 6.90
N GLY A 67 -4.79 -3.04 7.25
CA GLY A 67 -5.55 -2.86 8.47
C GLY A 67 -5.86 -4.16 9.19
N CYS A 68 -6.60 -4.03 10.29
CA CYS A 68 -7.02 -5.16 11.10
C CYS A 68 -8.10 -5.97 10.40
N HIS A 69 -8.09 -7.28 10.61
CA HIS A 69 -9.09 -8.18 10.01
C HIS A 69 -10.52 -7.76 10.35
N ILE A 70 -11.40 -7.79 9.36
CA ILE A 70 -12.84 -7.64 9.58
C ILE A 70 -13.40 -8.99 10.02
N PRO A 71 -14.52 -9.01 10.79
CA PRO A 71 -15.32 -7.85 11.19
C PRO A 71 -14.91 -7.20 12.52
N THR A 72 -14.11 -7.84 13.40
CA THR A 72 -14.06 -7.44 14.81
C THR A 72 -12.69 -7.04 15.34
N ASP A 73 -11.63 -7.16 14.55
CA ASP A 73 -10.27 -6.98 15.05
C ASP A 73 -9.80 -5.52 15.12
N CYS A 74 -10.60 -4.56 14.65
CA CYS A 74 -10.23 -3.17 14.68
C CYS A 74 -10.18 -2.63 16.11
N HIS A 75 -9.04 -2.05 16.51
CA HIS A 75 -8.86 -1.45 17.85
C HIS A 75 -9.89 -0.35 18.13
N TYR A 76 -10.34 0.35 17.10
CA TYR A 76 -11.32 1.44 17.18
C TYR A 76 -12.71 1.03 16.65
N ILE A 77 -13.00 -0.25 16.63
CA ILE A 77 -14.29 -0.87 16.27
C ILE A 77 -14.56 -0.94 14.76
N SER A 78 -14.58 0.18 14.05
CA SER A 78 -15.05 0.21 12.65
C SER A 78 -14.09 0.86 11.64
N GLY A 79 -12.87 1.15 12.04
CA GLY A 79 -11.89 1.80 11.16
C GLY A 79 -11.57 0.98 9.91
N ASN A 80 -11.49 -0.35 10.04
CA ASN A 80 -11.26 -1.26 8.94
C ASN A 80 -12.40 -1.22 7.90
N PHE A 81 -13.66 -1.17 8.33
CA PHE A 81 -14.80 -1.01 7.42
C PHE A 81 -14.77 0.33 6.69
N LYS A 82 -14.37 1.40 7.39
CA LYS A 82 -14.23 2.72 6.77
C LYS A 82 -13.14 2.70 5.69
N ALA A 83 -12.01 2.06 6.00
CA ALA A 83 -10.93 1.88 5.03
C ALA A 83 -11.42 1.13 3.78
N GLN A 84 -12.14 0.05 3.97
CA GLN A 84 -12.67 -0.76 2.87
C GLN A 84 -13.53 0.07 1.91
N ARG A 85 -14.43 0.88 2.45
CA ARG A 85 -15.30 1.74 1.64
C ARG A 85 -14.53 2.84 0.91
N ARG A 86 -13.57 3.45 1.59
CA ARG A 86 -12.74 4.51 0.99
C ARG A 86 -11.88 3.97 -0.15
N ILE A 87 -11.28 2.79 0.04
CA ILE A 87 -10.45 2.17 -1.00
C ILE A 87 -11.28 1.88 -2.25
N ALA A 88 -12.49 1.35 -2.09
CA ALA A 88 -13.39 1.11 -3.22
C ALA A 88 -13.68 2.39 -4.00
N MET A 89 -13.93 3.49 -3.29
CA MET A 89 -14.16 4.80 -3.89
C MET A 89 -12.91 5.33 -4.60
N VAL A 90 -11.75 5.24 -3.96
CA VAL A 90 -10.50 5.73 -4.53
C VAL A 90 -10.14 4.97 -5.81
N LYS A 91 -10.39 3.67 -5.85
CA LYS A 91 -10.14 2.89 -7.07
C LYS A 91 -10.96 3.38 -8.26
N ARG A 92 -12.21 3.78 -8.03
CA ARG A 92 -13.05 4.39 -9.08
C ARG A 92 -12.49 5.74 -9.54
N LEU A 93 -12.02 6.56 -8.60
CA LEU A 93 -11.37 7.83 -8.94
C LEU A 93 -10.10 7.60 -9.75
N MET A 94 -9.31 6.60 -9.40
CA MET A 94 -8.08 6.25 -10.11
C MET A 94 -8.38 5.89 -11.57
N GLU A 95 -9.43 5.12 -11.82
CA GLU A 95 -9.85 4.78 -13.18
C GLU A 95 -10.13 6.04 -14.01
N GLN A 96 -10.82 7.03 -13.43
CA GLN A 96 -11.13 8.29 -14.09
C GLN A 96 -9.87 9.13 -14.35
N LEU A 97 -8.88 9.02 -13.48
CA LEU A 97 -7.61 9.73 -13.60
C LEU A 97 -6.59 9.02 -14.51
N GLY A 98 -6.94 7.84 -15.02
CA GLY A 98 -6.04 7.07 -15.87
C GLY A 98 -4.97 6.30 -15.11
N ILE A 99 -5.15 6.09 -13.80
CA ILE A 99 -4.25 5.29 -12.96
C ILE A 99 -4.88 3.91 -12.78
N ASP A 100 -4.12 2.84 -13.08
CA ASP A 100 -4.63 1.49 -12.95
C ASP A 100 -5.00 1.19 -11.49
N PRO A 101 -6.25 0.76 -11.21
CA PRO A 101 -6.68 0.45 -9.84
C PRO A 101 -5.88 -0.67 -9.17
N GLU A 102 -5.24 -1.55 -9.92
CA GLU A 102 -4.37 -2.60 -9.36
C GLU A 102 -3.16 -2.03 -8.61
N ARG A 103 -2.83 -0.76 -8.82
CA ARG A 103 -1.76 -0.07 -8.11
C ARG A 103 -2.12 0.26 -6.66
N LEU A 104 -3.38 0.15 -6.29
CA LEU A 104 -3.87 0.33 -4.92
C LEU A 104 -4.39 -1.00 -4.39
N ARG A 105 -3.85 -1.45 -3.26
CA ARG A 105 -4.26 -2.72 -2.65
C ARG A 105 -4.63 -2.50 -1.19
N LEU A 106 -5.70 -3.16 -0.76
CA LEU A 106 -6.12 -3.22 0.63
C LEU A 106 -5.94 -4.65 1.12
N GLU A 107 -5.25 -4.82 2.24
CA GLU A 107 -5.05 -6.12 2.86
C GLU A 107 -5.34 -6.08 4.36
N TRP A 108 -5.82 -7.20 4.86
CA TRP A 108 -6.00 -7.40 6.29
C TRP A 108 -4.82 -8.21 6.82
N ILE A 109 -3.98 -7.58 7.62
CA ILE A 109 -2.74 -8.20 8.14
C ILE A 109 -2.71 -8.00 9.66
N SER A 110 -2.72 -9.12 10.41
CA SER A 110 -2.62 -9.09 11.85
C SER A 110 -1.18 -9.00 12.34
N ALA A 111 -1.02 -8.75 13.64
CA ALA A 111 0.30 -8.70 14.27
C ALA A 111 1.06 -10.03 14.19
N ALA A 112 0.35 -11.14 14.04
CA ALA A 112 0.93 -12.48 13.93
C ALA A 112 1.22 -12.92 12.49
N GLU A 113 0.86 -12.10 11.50
CA GLU A 113 0.94 -12.46 10.08
C GLU A 113 2.11 -11.79 9.35
N GLY A 114 3.32 -11.89 9.91
CA GLY A 114 4.53 -11.37 9.26
C GLY A 114 4.81 -12.04 7.92
N ASP A 115 4.50 -13.33 7.78
CA ASP A 115 4.60 -14.08 6.52
C ASP A 115 3.65 -13.52 5.47
N LYS A 116 2.41 -13.22 5.84
CA LYS A 116 1.42 -12.59 4.95
C LYS A 116 1.87 -11.20 4.50
N PHE A 117 2.45 -10.42 5.41
CA PHE A 117 3.01 -9.12 5.09
C PHE A 117 4.07 -9.23 3.98
N ALA A 118 5.06 -10.08 4.19
CA ALA A 118 6.14 -10.27 3.22
C ALA A 118 5.60 -10.78 1.87
N LYS A 119 4.65 -11.72 1.90
CA LYS A 119 4.00 -12.23 0.69
C LYS A 119 3.27 -11.12 -0.06
N THR A 120 2.52 -10.27 0.65
CA THR A 120 1.78 -9.15 0.05
C THR A 120 2.73 -8.20 -0.67
N ILE A 121 3.86 -7.85 -0.04
CA ILE A 121 4.84 -6.95 -0.66
C ILE A 121 5.46 -7.59 -1.91
N ARG A 122 5.79 -8.87 -1.86
CA ARG A 122 6.31 -9.58 -3.04
C ARG A 122 5.31 -9.60 -4.18
N GLU A 123 4.05 -9.92 -3.89
CA GLU A 123 2.98 -9.95 -4.90
C GLU A 123 2.77 -8.57 -5.53
N MET A 124 2.67 -7.52 -4.72
CA MET A 124 2.51 -6.16 -5.22
C MET A 124 3.70 -5.74 -6.08
N THR A 125 4.91 -6.05 -5.67
CA THR A 125 6.10 -5.72 -6.45
C THR A 125 6.06 -6.38 -7.83
N GLU A 126 5.68 -7.64 -7.90
CA GLU A 126 5.54 -8.35 -9.19
C GLU A 126 4.44 -7.74 -10.07
N ASP A 127 3.29 -7.41 -9.48
CA ASP A 127 2.20 -6.75 -10.19
C ASP A 127 2.63 -5.38 -10.74
N LEU A 128 3.36 -4.60 -9.93
CA LEU A 128 3.85 -3.29 -10.35
C LEU A 128 4.92 -3.39 -11.44
N LYS A 129 5.77 -4.42 -11.40
CA LYS A 129 6.73 -4.68 -12.49
C LYS A 129 6.01 -4.96 -13.81
N ARG A 130 4.93 -5.73 -13.76
CA ARG A 130 4.10 -6.03 -14.93
C ARG A 130 3.41 -4.78 -15.47
N LEU A 131 2.92 -3.89 -14.59
CA LEU A 131 2.24 -2.66 -14.97
C LEU A 131 3.21 -1.57 -15.44
N GLY A 132 4.46 -1.61 -14.99
CA GLY A 132 5.47 -0.58 -15.27
C GLY A 132 5.29 0.66 -14.42
N PRO A 133 6.07 1.73 -14.71
CA PRO A 133 5.97 2.98 -13.95
C PRO A 133 4.58 3.59 -14.03
N SER A 134 4.15 4.24 -12.93
CA SER A 134 2.88 4.95 -12.88
C SER A 134 2.82 6.05 -13.96
N PRO A 135 1.64 6.30 -14.56
CA PRO A 135 1.49 7.42 -15.50
C PRO A 135 1.91 8.77 -14.93
N VAL A 136 1.71 8.97 -13.61
CA VAL A 136 2.13 10.20 -12.93
C VAL A 136 3.65 10.31 -12.92
N VAL A 137 4.34 9.22 -12.65
CA VAL A 137 5.82 9.17 -12.67
C VAL A 137 6.33 9.51 -14.07
N LYS A 138 5.70 8.98 -15.12
CA LYS A 138 6.07 9.28 -16.50
C LYS A 138 5.96 10.78 -16.80
N VAL A 139 4.87 11.41 -16.39
CA VAL A 139 4.66 12.85 -16.57
C VAL A 139 5.71 13.66 -15.82
N LEU A 140 5.98 13.30 -14.56
CA LEU A 140 6.99 13.98 -13.75
C LEU A 140 8.39 13.86 -14.35
N THR A 141 8.73 12.70 -14.89
CA THR A 141 10.03 12.44 -15.50
C THR A 141 10.19 13.18 -16.84
N GLU A 142 9.12 13.28 -17.62
CA GLU A 142 9.11 13.98 -18.92
C GLU A 142 9.11 15.51 -18.76
N ALA A 143 8.69 16.03 -17.60
CA ALA A 143 8.67 17.46 -17.32
C ALA A 143 10.05 18.03 -16.97
N ASP A 144 10.99 17.17 -16.60
CA ASP A 144 12.39 17.52 -16.31
C ASP A 144 13.25 17.38 -17.57
#